data_125de94201af8ee9ab736367bc79cd65
#
_entry.id   125de94201af8ee9ab736367bc79cd65
#
_cell.length_a   1.000
_cell.length_b   1.000
_cell.length_c   1.000
_cell.angle_alpha   90.00
_cell.angle_beta   90.00
_cell.angle_gamma   90.00
#
_symmetry.space_group_name_H-M   'P 1'
#
loop_
_entity.id
_entity.type
_entity.pdbx_description
1 polymer ?
#
loop_
_entity_poly.entity_id
_entity_poly.type
_entity_poly.pdbx_seq_one_letter_code
_entity_poly.pdbx_strand_id
1 'polypeptide(L)'
;MRRVLRLMRQNNLLAPTRVGSPRGPRNHDGTIIPDTVDAMWGTDLTTTITGEGQAAVFLAVDHCSAECVGIHAHAQATRFQALEPIRQGVRQHFGGFAKAIARGLAVRHDHGSQYMSHHFQTEIAFLGIESSPAFVRAPEGNGCAERFIRTLKENLLWVRTFATIEEL
;
A
#
# COMPACT_ATOMS: atom_id res chain seq x y z
N MET A 1 -17.92 -29.12 3.08
CA MET A 1 -16.53 -28.91 2.65
C MET A 1 -15.79 -30.19 2.23
N ARG A 2 -15.78 -31.30 2.99
CA ARG A 2 -15.06 -32.54 2.66
C ARG A 2 -15.50 -33.22 1.33
N ARG A 3 -16.80 -33.15 0.95
CA ARG A 3 -17.32 -33.74 -0.30
C ARG A 3 -16.82 -33.00 -1.55
N VAL A 4 -16.80 -31.70 -1.54
CA VAL A 4 -16.29 -30.86 -2.64
C VAL A 4 -14.80 -31.12 -2.88
N LEU A 5 -14.01 -31.12 -1.81
CA LEU A 5 -12.56 -31.39 -1.89
C LEU A 5 -12.26 -32.79 -2.46
N ARG A 6 -13.08 -33.79 -2.12
CA ARG A 6 -12.97 -35.14 -2.65
C ARG A 6 -13.25 -35.17 -4.16
N LEU A 7 -14.33 -34.52 -4.61
CA LEU A 7 -14.68 -34.45 -6.03
C LEU A 7 -13.63 -33.70 -6.85
N MET A 8 -13.10 -32.60 -6.33
CA MET A 8 -12.01 -31.86 -6.96
C MET A 8 -10.74 -32.71 -7.10
N ARG A 9 -10.41 -33.48 -6.06
CA ARG A 9 -9.26 -34.41 -6.09
C ARG A 9 -9.45 -35.54 -7.10
N GLN A 10 -10.65 -36.14 -7.16
CA GLN A 10 -10.97 -37.22 -8.09
C GLN A 10 -10.95 -36.76 -9.57
N ASN A 11 -11.21 -35.49 -9.83
CA ASN A 11 -11.24 -34.88 -11.18
C ASN A 11 -9.99 -34.08 -11.50
N ASN A 12 -8.90 -34.19 -10.71
CA ASN A 12 -7.65 -33.44 -10.90
C ASN A 12 -7.82 -31.92 -11.00
N LEU A 13 -8.83 -31.36 -10.30
CA LEU A 13 -9.13 -29.92 -10.28
C LEU A 13 -8.39 -29.18 -9.16
N LEU A 14 -7.59 -29.87 -8.35
CA LEU A 14 -6.76 -29.23 -7.34
C LEU A 14 -5.52 -28.62 -8.00
N ALA A 15 -5.21 -27.39 -7.65
CA ALA A 15 -3.95 -26.77 -8.05
C ALA A 15 -2.77 -27.64 -7.54
N PRO A 16 -1.70 -27.79 -8.32
CA PRO A 16 -0.52 -28.50 -7.86
C PRO A 16 0.03 -27.81 -6.61
N THR A 17 0.45 -28.62 -5.63
CA THR A 17 1.10 -28.11 -4.43
C THR A 17 2.32 -27.30 -4.84
N ARG A 18 2.31 -25.99 -4.59
CA ARG A 18 3.50 -25.16 -4.80
C ARG A 18 4.59 -25.69 -3.87
N VAL A 19 5.63 -26.26 -4.46
CA VAL A 19 6.89 -26.47 -3.75
C VAL A 19 7.44 -25.07 -3.50
N GLY A 20 7.40 -24.61 -2.25
CA GLY A 20 7.95 -23.29 -1.90
C GLY A 20 9.43 -23.24 -2.27
N SER A 21 9.86 -22.16 -2.88
CA SER A 21 11.30 -21.90 -3.02
C SER A 21 11.98 -21.98 -1.65
N PRO A 22 13.18 -22.58 -1.55
CA PRO A 22 13.94 -22.55 -0.30
C PRO A 22 14.01 -21.11 0.20
N ARG A 23 13.52 -20.86 1.40
CA ARG A 23 13.67 -19.55 2.02
C ARG A 23 15.13 -19.39 2.39
N GLY A 24 15.80 -18.41 1.79
CA GLY A 24 17.12 -17.97 2.25
C GLY A 24 17.07 -17.48 3.70
N PRO A 25 18.24 -17.22 4.32
CA PRO A 25 18.26 -16.63 5.65
C PRO A 25 17.43 -15.34 5.65
N ARG A 26 16.60 -15.16 6.68
CA ARG A 26 15.85 -13.92 6.85
C ARG A 26 16.83 -12.81 7.20
N ASN A 27 16.88 -11.78 6.40
CA ASN A 27 17.76 -10.64 6.61
C ASN A 27 17.14 -9.58 7.54
N HIS A 28 15.90 -9.81 8.02
CA HIS A 28 15.19 -8.91 8.94
C HIS A 28 14.09 -9.67 9.70
N ASP A 29 13.69 -9.15 10.85
CA ASP A 29 12.79 -9.80 11.82
C ASP A 29 11.28 -9.60 11.51
N GLY A 30 10.88 -9.36 10.25
CA GLY A 30 9.46 -9.26 9.88
C GLY A 30 8.94 -7.82 9.75
N THR A 31 7.67 -7.58 10.08
CA THR A 31 7.02 -6.27 9.94
C THR A 31 7.63 -5.24 10.88
N ILE A 32 8.04 -4.09 10.34
CA ILE A 32 8.52 -2.97 11.14
C ILE A 32 7.29 -2.27 11.75
N ILE A 33 7.20 -2.29 13.07
CA ILE A 33 6.15 -1.58 13.83
C ILE A 33 6.85 -0.57 14.73
N PRO A 34 6.79 0.74 14.40
CA PRO A 34 7.29 1.79 15.27
C PRO A 34 6.49 1.88 16.57
N ASP A 35 7.12 2.34 17.64
CA ASP A 35 6.48 2.50 18.95
C ASP A 35 5.58 3.74 19.04
N THR A 36 5.68 4.65 18.07
CA THR A 36 4.96 5.93 18.05
C THR A 36 4.24 6.13 16.73
N VAL A 37 3.07 6.77 16.82
CA VAL A 37 2.30 7.24 15.66
C VAL A 37 3.10 8.29 14.90
N ASP A 38 2.91 8.36 13.59
CA ASP A 38 3.59 9.30 12.69
C ASP A 38 5.12 9.18 12.63
N ALA A 39 5.68 8.07 13.11
CA ALA A 39 7.08 7.75 12.90
C ALA A 39 7.36 7.10 11.53
N MET A 40 6.42 6.28 11.05
CA MET A 40 6.52 5.64 9.74
C MET A 40 5.15 5.39 9.12
N TRP A 41 4.95 5.87 7.89
CA TRP A 41 3.80 5.52 7.05
C TRP A 41 4.23 4.57 5.94
N GLY A 42 3.39 3.57 5.64
CA GLY A 42 3.54 2.71 4.48
C GLY A 42 2.62 3.20 3.37
N THR A 43 3.13 3.42 2.17
CA THR A 43 2.31 3.72 0.99
C THR A 43 2.37 2.60 -0.01
N ASP A 44 1.24 2.35 -0.67
CA ASP A 44 1.11 1.31 -1.68
C ASP A 44 -0.01 1.64 -2.67
N LEU A 45 -0.07 0.88 -3.75
CA LEU A 45 -1.00 1.04 -4.87
C LEU A 45 -1.78 -0.24 -5.09
N THR A 46 -3.08 -0.10 -5.26
CA THR A 46 -3.91 -1.18 -5.82
C THR A 46 -4.77 -0.67 -6.97
N THR A 47 -5.42 -1.58 -7.69
CA THR A 47 -6.32 -1.22 -8.78
C THR A 47 -7.69 -1.87 -8.59
N THR A 48 -8.72 -1.21 -9.12
CA THR A 48 -10.08 -1.74 -9.22
C THR A 48 -10.70 -1.35 -10.55
N ILE A 49 -11.88 -1.89 -10.86
CA ILE A 49 -12.65 -1.57 -12.07
C ILE A 49 -13.84 -0.72 -11.70
N THR A 50 -14.05 0.35 -12.44
CA THR A 50 -15.25 1.21 -12.40
C THR A 50 -15.96 1.19 -13.75
N GLY A 51 -17.13 1.82 -13.84
CA GLY A 51 -17.82 2.02 -15.12
C GLY A 51 -17.01 2.85 -16.13
N GLU A 52 -16.10 3.68 -15.67
CA GLU A 52 -15.16 4.48 -16.50
C GLU A 52 -13.89 3.71 -16.90
N GLY A 53 -13.70 2.49 -16.41
CA GLY A 53 -12.52 1.67 -16.65
C GLY A 53 -11.70 1.38 -15.40
N GLN A 54 -10.43 1.07 -15.60
CA GLN A 54 -9.52 0.77 -14.49
C GLN A 54 -9.16 2.04 -13.71
N ALA A 55 -9.31 1.98 -12.39
CA ALA A 55 -8.87 3.00 -11.45
C ALA A 55 -7.68 2.51 -10.62
N ALA A 56 -6.72 3.39 -10.39
CA ALA A 56 -5.63 3.23 -9.45
C ALA A 56 -6.03 3.82 -8.09
N VAL A 57 -5.82 3.07 -7.02
CA VAL A 57 -6.11 3.51 -5.65
C VAL A 57 -4.80 3.51 -4.87
N PHE A 58 -4.33 4.70 -4.54
CA PHE A 58 -3.17 4.93 -3.69
C PHE A 58 -3.61 5.13 -2.25
N LEU A 59 -2.82 4.66 -1.32
CA LEU A 59 -3.09 4.83 0.12
C LEU A 59 -1.80 5.04 0.90
N ALA A 60 -1.94 5.62 2.08
CA ALA A 60 -0.90 5.69 3.09
C ALA A 60 -1.46 5.27 4.43
N VAL A 61 -0.74 4.42 5.15
CA VAL A 61 -1.15 3.81 6.42
C VAL A 61 -0.05 3.99 7.45
N ASP A 62 -0.40 4.47 8.62
CA ASP A 62 0.54 4.53 9.75
C ASP A 62 0.89 3.13 10.26
N HIS A 63 2.18 2.84 10.39
CA HIS A 63 2.67 1.53 10.80
C HIS A 63 2.43 1.21 12.28
N CYS A 64 2.28 2.23 13.12
CA CYS A 64 2.02 2.07 14.55
C CYS A 64 0.54 1.81 14.82
N SER A 65 -0.33 2.71 14.36
CA SER A 65 -1.78 2.68 14.65
C SER A 65 -2.59 1.84 13.64
N ALA A 66 -2.02 1.55 12.47
CA ALA A 66 -2.71 1.00 11.30
C ALA A 66 -3.82 1.91 10.74
N GLU A 67 -3.83 3.19 11.09
CA GLU A 67 -4.73 4.20 10.56
C GLU A 67 -4.41 4.49 9.08
N CYS A 68 -5.43 4.58 8.25
CA CYS A 68 -5.30 5.09 6.89
C CYS A 68 -5.24 6.62 6.92
N VAL A 69 -4.04 7.16 6.81
CA VAL A 69 -3.79 8.62 6.90
C VAL A 69 -4.10 9.35 5.60
N GLY A 70 -4.28 8.61 4.51
CA GLY A 70 -4.70 9.16 3.22
C GLY A 70 -5.02 8.08 2.20
N ILE A 71 -5.99 8.36 1.34
CA ILE A 71 -6.40 7.48 0.24
C ILE A 71 -6.82 8.33 -0.96
N HIS A 72 -6.47 7.90 -2.16
CA HIS A 72 -6.76 8.63 -3.38
C HIS A 72 -6.96 7.69 -4.56
N ALA A 73 -8.08 7.88 -5.29
CA ALA A 73 -8.39 7.13 -6.50
C ALA A 73 -8.24 8.01 -7.74
N HIS A 74 -7.69 7.45 -8.82
CA HIS A 74 -7.53 8.17 -10.09
C HIS A 74 -7.42 7.20 -11.28
N ALA A 75 -7.77 7.68 -12.48
CA ALA A 75 -7.65 6.88 -13.71
C ALA A 75 -6.21 6.47 -14.06
N GLN A 76 -5.23 7.25 -13.64
CA GLN A 76 -3.83 7.06 -13.97
C GLN A 76 -2.99 6.87 -12.72
N ALA A 77 -2.07 5.88 -12.77
CA ALA A 77 -1.11 5.62 -11.69
C ALA A 77 0.17 6.44 -11.90
N THR A 78 0.12 7.73 -11.62
CA THR A 78 1.27 8.62 -11.79
C THR A 78 1.94 8.98 -10.46
N ARG A 79 3.17 9.53 -10.54
CA ARG A 79 3.90 10.07 -9.37
C ARG A 79 3.14 11.19 -8.64
N PHE A 80 2.30 11.94 -9.33
CA PHE A 80 1.50 13.01 -8.74
C PHE A 80 0.39 12.44 -7.86
N GLN A 81 -0.27 11.37 -8.34
CA GLN A 81 -1.33 10.70 -7.62
C GLN A 81 -0.79 9.92 -6.41
N ALA A 82 0.43 9.38 -6.51
CA ALA A 82 1.11 8.71 -5.39
C ALA A 82 1.40 9.66 -4.21
N LEU A 83 1.51 10.97 -4.47
CA LEU A 83 1.73 12.00 -3.43
C LEU A 83 0.44 12.39 -2.69
N GLU A 84 -0.73 12.23 -3.31
CA GLU A 84 -1.98 12.72 -2.71
C GLU A 84 -2.30 12.10 -1.34
N PRO A 85 -2.17 10.77 -1.11
CA PRO A 85 -2.37 10.22 0.23
C PRO A 85 -1.39 10.79 1.26
N ILE A 86 -0.14 11.01 0.87
CA ILE A 86 0.87 11.61 1.75
C ILE A 86 0.50 13.07 2.09
N ARG A 87 0.07 13.85 1.09
CA ARG A 87 -0.39 15.23 1.29
C ARG A 87 -1.60 15.33 2.21
N GLN A 88 -2.56 14.40 2.07
CA GLN A 88 -3.73 14.30 2.94
C GLN A 88 -3.30 14.07 4.38
N GLY A 89 -2.50 13.03 4.63
CA GLY A 89 -1.99 12.72 5.94
C GLY A 89 -1.18 13.86 6.56
N VAL A 90 -0.27 14.48 5.80
CA VAL A 90 0.53 15.61 6.30
C VAL A 90 -0.35 16.79 6.72
N ARG A 91 -1.39 17.13 5.93
CA ARG A 91 -2.33 18.20 6.33
C ARG A 91 -3.09 17.86 7.59
N GLN A 92 -3.53 16.61 7.74
CA GLN A 92 -4.33 16.15 8.87
C GLN A 92 -3.51 16.05 10.16
N HIS A 93 -2.32 15.43 10.11
CA HIS A 93 -1.53 15.09 11.29
C HIS A 93 -0.55 16.19 11.69
N PHE A 94 -0.04 16.96 10.70
CA PHE A 94 0.94 18.03 10.95
C PHE A 94 0.37 19.44 10.77
N GLY A 95 -0.92 19.57 10.46
CA GLY A 95 -1.66 20.82 10.47
C GLY A 95 -1.42 21.72 9.26
N GLY A 96 -0.76 21.25 8.20
CA GLY A 96 -0.55 22.07 7.01
C GLY A 96 0.40 21.46 5.97
N PHE A 97 0.92 22.33 5.10
CA PHE A 97 1.86 21.94 4.05
C PHE A 97 2.99 22.98 3.99
N ALA A 98 4.10 22.68 4.65
CA ALA A 98 5.24 23.60 4.74
C ALA A 98 6.56 22.81 4.75
N LYS A 99 7.66 23.51 4.47
CA LYS A 99 9.00 22.93 4.50
C LYS A 99 9.31 22.30 5.87
N ALA A 100 9.74 21.04 5.85
CA ALA A 100 10.16 20.28 7.03
C ALA A 100 9.06 20.13 8.11
N ILE A 101 7.77 20.27 7.75
CA ILE A 101 6.66 20.19 8.69
C ILE A 101 6.50 18.79 9.28
N ALA A 102 6.80 17.74 8.51
CA ALA A 102 6.70 16.33 8.91
C ALA A 102 8.09 15.73 9.23
N ARG A 103 8.99 16.53 9.82
CA ARG A 103 10.31 16.05 10.22
C ARG A 103 10.20 14.94 11.25
N GLY A 104 10.89 13.82 11.00
CA GLY A 104 10.88 12.63 11.84
C GLY A 104 9.95 11.54 11.32
N LEU A 105 9.10 11.84 10.33
CA LEU A 105 8.31 10.84 9.62
C LEU A 105 9.15 10.17 8.54
N ALA A 106 9.08 8.84 8.43
CA ALA A 106 9.57 8.07 7.29
C ALA A 106 8.40 7.56 6.44
N VAL A 107 8.55 7.53 5.11
CA VAL A 107 7.57 6.92 4.21
C VAL A 107 8.16 5.68 3.57
N ARG A 108 7.55 4.53 3.93
CA ARG A 108 7.85 3.22 3.36
C ARG A 108 7.11 3.03 2.05
N HIS A 109 7.82 2.61 1.00
CA HIS A 109 7.26 2.35 -0.31
C HIS A 109 8.02 1.24 -1.04
N ASP A 110 7.43 0.68 -2.07
CA ASP A 110 8.12 -0.23 -2.98
C ASP A 110 9.04 0.53 -3.94
N HIS A 111 9.67 -0.19 -4.88
CA HIS A 111 10.50 0.40 -5.93
C HIS A 111 9.71 0.79 -7.19
N GLY A 112 8.40 0.99 -7.08
CA GLY A 112 7.56 1.47 -8.17
C GLY A 112 8.08 2.79 -8.75
N SER A 113 8.01 2.95 -10.06
CA SER A 113 8.53 4.13 -10.76
C SER A 113 7.91 5.45 -10.27
N GLN A 114 6.66 5.41 -9.81
CA GLN A 114 5.95 6.55 -9.24
C GLN A 114 6.63 7.05 -7.96
N TYR A 115 7.06 6.14 -7.07
CA TYR A 115 7.73 6.46 -5.81
C TYR A 115 9.21 6.80 -5.99
N MET A 116 9.88 6.15 -6.94
CA MET A 116 11.30 6.39 -7.24
C MET A 116 11.52 7.62 -8.13
N SER A 117 10.46 8.29 -8.58
CA SER A 117 10.58 9.49 -9.41
C SER A 117 11.21 10.64 -8.64
N HIS A 118 12.03 11.45 -9.35
CA HIS A 118 12.64 12.64 -8.75
C HIS A 118 11.60 13.58 -8.13
N HIS A 119 10.43 13.75 -8.77
CA HIS A 119 9.36 14.61 -8.25
C HIS A 119 8.83 14.11 -6.89
N PHE A 120 8.51 12.82 -6.77
CA PHE A 120 8.05 12.25 -5.50
C PHE A 120 9.10 12.42 -4.40
N GLN A 121 10.35 12.05 -4.68
CA GLN A 121 11.44 12.14 -3.71
C GLN A 121 11.73 13.57 -3.27
N THR A 122 11.68 14.54 -4.21
CA THR A 122 11.89 15.96 -3.89
C THR A 122 10.78 16.51 -3.01
N GLU A 123 9.53 16.12 -3.25
CA GLU A 123 8.40 16.63 -2.48
C GLU A 123 8.38 16.07 -1.04
N ILE A 124 8.61 14.76 -0.86
CA ILE A 124 8.70 14.21 0.49
C ILE A 124 9.90 14.79 1.26
N ALA A 125 11.03 14.99 0.59
CA ALA A 125 12.20 15.64 1.19
C ALA A 125 11.90 17.10 1.58
N PHE A 126 11.15 17.87 0.76
CA PHE A 126 10.70 19.22 1.10
C PHE A 126 9.86 19.22 2.38
N LEU A 127 8.98 18.23 2.56
CA LEU A 127 8.16 18.06 3.76
C LEU A 127 8.98 17.62 4.99
N GLY A 128 10.25 17.24 4.81
CA GLY A 128 11.10 16.71 5.87
C GLY A 128 10.90 15.22 6.13
N ILE A 129 10.22 14.54 5.22
CA ILE A 129 9.94 13.11 5.29
C ILE A 129 11.15 12.32 4.77
N GLU A 130 11.53 11.27 5.48
CA GLU A 130 12.57 10.34 5.06
C GLU A 130 11.99 9.29 4.10
N SER A 131 12.66 9.09 2.95
CA SER A 131 12.32 7.99 2.04
C SER A 131 12.89 6.68 2.55
N SER A 132 12.01 5.68 2.71
CA SER A 132 12.38 4.34 3.20
C SER A 132 11.94 3.26 2.21
N PRO A 133 12.68 3.04 1.10
CA PRO A 133 12.32 2.01 0.14
C PRO A 133 12.37 0.62 0.80
N ALA A 134 11.39 -0.22 0.50
CA ALA A 134 11.36 -1.61 0.98
C ALA A 134 12.55 -2.38 0.40
N PHE A 135 13.08 -3.35 1.16
CA PHE A 135 14.18 -4.18 0.68
C PHE A 135 13.75 -5.00 -0.54
N VAL A 136 14.61 -5.05 -1.54
CA VAL A 136 14.39 -5.88 -2.73
C VAL A 136 14.21 -7.35 -2.29
N ARG A 137 13.11 -7.98 -2.71
CA ARG A 137 12.70 -9.35 -2.35
C ARG A 137 12.32 -9.59 -0.89
N ALA A 138 12.04 -8.52 -0.13
CA ALA A 138 11.55 -8.62 1.24
C ALA A 138 10.20 -7.86 1.38
N PRO A 139 9.09 -8.43 0.91
CA PRO A 139 7.76 -7.80 0.93
C PRO A 139 7.27 -7.49 2.35
N GLU A 140 7.80 -8.18 3.34
CA GLU A 140 7.42 -8.04 4.76
C GLU A 140 7.61 -6.61 5.29
N GLY A 141 8.45 -5.79 4.65
CA GLY A 141 8.70 -4.41 5.06
C GLY A 141 7.52 -3.44 4.85
N ASN A 142 6.52 -3.77 4.01
CA ASN A 142 5.32 -2.95 3.77
C ASN A 142 4.01 -3.66 4.15
N GLY A 143 4.10 -4.67 5.01
CA GLY A 143 2.99 -5.55 5.37
C GLY A 143 1.78 -4.82 5.99
N CYS A 144 1.94 -3.61 6.53
CA CYS A 144 0.84 -2.79 7.05
C CYS A 144 -0.04 -2.30 5.90
N ALA A 145 0.54 -1.68 4.88
CA ALA A 145 -0.18 -1.21 3.70
C ALA A 145 -0.80 -2.38 2.91
N GLU A 146 -0.07 -3.49 2.73
CA GLU A 146 -0.60 -4.70 2.08
C GLU A 146 -1.82 -5.27 2.81
N ARG A 147 -1.78 -5.32 4.14
CA ARG A 147 -2.91 -5.77 4.97
C ARG A 147 -4.11 -4.84 4.81
N PHE A 148 -3.88 -3.53 4.82
CA PHE A 148 -4.95 -2.56 4.61
C PHE A 148 -5.58 -2.69 3.22
N ILE A 149 -4.78 -2.83 2.16
CA ILE A 149 -5.25 -3.09 0.79
C ILE A 149 -6.14 -4.35 0.74
N ARG A 150 -5.73 -5.41 1.42
CA ARG A 150 -6.54 -6.63 1.48
C ARG A 150 -7.90 -6.36 2.14
N THR A 151 -7.91 -5.66 3.27
CA THR A 151 -9.15 -5.26 3.98
C THR A 151 -10.03 -4.38 3.09
N LEU A 152 -9.44 -3.40 2.39
CA LEU A 152 -10.14 -2.52 1.46
C LEU A 152 -10.78 -3.31 0.30
N LYS A 153 -10.05 -4.27 -0.27
CA LYS A 153 -10.56 -5.15 -1.33
C LYS A 153 -11.71 -6.01 -0.84
N GLU A 154 -11.53 -6.70 0.28
CA GLU A 154 -12.52 -7.65 0.82
C GLU A 154 -13.81 -6.97 1.29
N ASN A 155 -13.75 -5.71 1.76
CA ASN A 155 -14.89 -5.01 2.33
C ASN A 155 -15.48 -3.92 1.44
N LEU A 156 -14.80 -3.48 0.39
CA LEU A 156 -15.27 -2.42 -0.47
C LEU A 156 -15.08 -2.74 -1.96
N LEU A 157 -13.84 -2.88 -2.44
CA LEU A 157 -13.55 -2.89 -3.87
C LEU A 157 -14.09 -4.14 -4.59
N TRP A 158 -14.24 -5.27 -3.90
CA TRP A 158 -14.75 -6.52 -4.47
C TRP A 158 -16.24 -6.75 -4.19
N VAL A 159 -16.84 -5.98 -3.27
CA VAL A 159 -18.23 -6.15 -2.87
C VAL A 159 -19.15 -5.07 -3.40
N ARG A 160 -18.59 -4.00 -3.94
CA ARG A 160 -19.33 -2.90 -4.57
C ARG A 160 -18.87 -2.66 -5.99
N THR A 161 -19.80 -2.18 -6.82
CA THR A 161 -19.54 -1.65 -8.15
C THR A 161 -19.63 -0.13 -8.11
N PHE A 162 -18.73 0.55 -8.80
CA PHE A 162 -18.67 2.01 -8.87
C PHE A 162 -18.90 2.42 -10.31
N ALA A 163 -19.83 3.36 -10.58
CA ALA A 163 -20.06 3.85 -11.92
C ALA A 163 -18.91 4.78 -12.36
N THR A 164 -18.41 5.59 -11.45
CA THR A 164 -17.34 6.56 -11.70
C THR A 164 -16.19 6.39 -10.71
N ILE A 165 -15.04 7.02 -11.03
CA ILE A 165 -13.90 7.10 -10.10
C ILE A 165 -14.22 8.01 -8.91
N GLU A 166 -15.10 9.01 -9.11
CA GLU A 166 -15.53 9.92 -8.05
C GLU A 166 -16.37 9.22 -6.97
N GLU A 167 -17.14 8.19 -7.36
CA GLU A 167 -17.90 7.36 -6.43
C GLU A 167 -17.01 6.39 -5.61
N LEU A 168 -15.82 6.09 -6.13
CA LEU A 168 -14.87 5.21 -5.51
C LEU A 168 -14.14 5.89 -4.33
#